data_18e0fb549640a6d03f4eaa3199356b5c
#
_entry.id   18e0fb549640a6d03f4eaa3199356b5c
#
_cell.length_a   1.000
_cell.length_b   1.000
_cell.length_c   1.000
_cell.angle_alpha   90.00
_cell.angle_beta   90.00
_cell.angle_gamma   90.00
#
_symmetry.space_group_name_H-M   'P 1'
#
loop_
_entity.id
_entity.type
_entity.pdbx_description
1 polymer ?
#
loop_
_entity_poly.entity_id
_entity_poly.type
_entity_poly.pdbx_seq_one_letter_code
_entity_poly.pdbx_strand_id
1 'polypeptide(L)'
;MGPSSSFFYFGPSCTPGYLVYGNSPTQAMANSRRQKKDGSVSRYFTAQNGKEYKWKTGPQKMECFDNKGVAIAIWEVGQLEDDFHARLSLKRSGLAVVTEVLTTLTLNRIAHTLSW
;
A
#
# COMPACT_ATOMS: atom_id res chain seq x y z
N MET A 1 -6.17 6.82 18.73
CA MET A 1 -5.63 6.78 17.35
C MET A 1 -6.66 7.40 16.41
N GLY A 2 -6.26 8.35 15.61
CA GLY A 2 -7.15 9.02 14.68
C GLY A 2 -7.35 8.24 13.37
N PRO A 3 -8.37 8.60 12.57
CA PRO A 3 -8.64 7.89 11.31
C PRO A 3 -7.55 8.06 10.24
N SER A 4 -6.62 8.99 10.42
CA SER A 4 -5.49 9.23 9.51
C SER A 4 -4.17 8.63 10.01
N SER A 5 -4.19 7.87 11.10
CA SER A 5 -2.99 7.26 11.68
C SER A 5 -2.91 5.77 11.35
N SER A 6 -1.67 5.27 11.25
CA SER A 6 -1.43 3.86 10.99
C SER A 6 -0.27 3.37 11.86
N PHE A 7 -0.32 2.10 12.25
CA PHE A 7 0.72 1.46 13.04
C PHE A 7 1.07 0.10 12.44
N PHE A 8 2.37 -0.19 12.41
CA PHE A 8 2.90 -1.47 11.93
C PHE A 8 3.53 -2.21 13.10
N TYR A 9 3.14 -3.46 13.28
CA TYR A 9 3.68 -4.34 14.32
C TYR A 9 4.35 -5.52 13.62
N PHE A 10 5.68 -5.49 13.57
CA PHE A 10 6.45 -6.53 12.88
C PHE A 10 6.57 -7.79 13.73
N GLY A 11 6.63 -8.94 13.06
CA GLY A 11 6.95 -10.21 13.70
C GLY A 11 8.43 -10.32 14.03
N PRO A 12 8.84 -11.46 14.62
CA PRO A 12 10.25 -11.71 14.94
C PRO A 12 11.15 -11.58 13.71
N SER A 13 12.32 -10.96 13.89
CA SER A 13 13.31 -10.74 12.81
C SER A 13 12.75 -10.01 11.61
N CYS A 14 11.89 -9.02 11.84
CA CYS A 14 11.25 -8.22 10.80
C CYS A 14 10.42 -9.05 9.81
N THR A 15 9.83 -10.15 10.28
CA THR A 15 8.87 -10.92 9.50
C THR A 15 7.52 -10.18 9.47
N PRO A 16 6.61 -10.53 8.54
CA PRO A 16 5.28 -9.94 8.51
C PRO A 16 4.53 -10.17 9.82
N GLY A 17 3.91 -9.11 10.33
CA GLY A 17 3.11 -9.15 11.53
C GLY A 17 1.70 -8.67 11.23
N TYR A 18 1.28 -7.63 11.92
CA TYR A 18 -0.05 -7.05 11.70
C TYR A 18 0.01 -5.53 11.69
N LEU A 19 -1.05 -4.93 11.20
CA LEU A 19 -1.16 -3.48 11.13
C LEU A 19 -2.55 -3.02 11.53
N VAL A 20 -2.63 -1.74 11.86
CA VAL A 20 -3.88 -1.04 12.14
C VAL A 20 -3.83 0.28 11.40
N TYR A 21 -4.88 0.64 10.68
CA TYR A 21 -5.02 1.99 10.16
C TYR A 21 -6.38 2.57 10.56
N GLY A 22 -6.34 3.86 10.91
CA GLY A 22 -7.51 4.55 11.39
C GLY A 22 -8.08 3.90 12.65
N ASN A 23 -9.38 3.72 12.64
CA ASN A 23 -10.14 3.07 13.71
C ASN A 23 -10.51 1.62 13.34
N SER A 24 -9.88 1.08 12.31
CA SER A 24 -10.17 -0.27 11.84
C SER A 24 -9.64 -1.33 12.80
N PRO A 25 -10.19 -2.57 12.74
CA PRO A 25 -9.61 -3.69 13.48
C PRO A 25 -8.18 -3.99 13.02
N THR A 26 -7.43 -4.67 13.88
CA THR A 26 -6.11 -5.21 13.56
C THR A 26 -6.20 -6.15 12.37
N GLN A 27 -5.27 -6.02 11.43
CA GLN A 27 -5.19 -6.86 10.24
C GLN A 27 -3.81 -7.49 10.13
N ALA A 28 -3.75 -8.75 9.69
CA ALA A 28 -2.47 -9.34 9.34
C ALA A 28 -1.90 -8.60 8.11
N MET A 29 -0.60 -8.32 8.12
CA MET A 29 0.06 -7.67 6.98
C MET A 29 -0.14 -8.45 5.68
N ALA A 30 -0.15 -9.78 5.76
CA ALA A 30 -0.39 -10.64 4.60
C ALA A 30 -1.76 -10.36 3.96
N ASN A 31 -2.78 -10.03 4.75
CA ASN A 31 -4.12 -9.72 4.23
C ASN A 31 -4.18 -8.36 3.56
N SER A 32 -3.24 -7.47 3.87
CA SER A 32 -3.17 -6.13 3.27
C SER A 32 -2.26 -6.06 2.05
N ARG A 33 -1.72 -7.20 1.62
CA ARG A 33 -0.97 -7.33 0.38
C ARG A 33 -1.15 -8.73 -0.22
N ARG A 34 -2.40 -9.13 -0.38
CA ARG A 34 -2.76 -10.47 -0.89
C ARG A 34 -2.30 -10.64 -2.33
N GLN A 35 -1.76 -11.81 -2.62
CA GLN A 35 -1.38 -12.22 -3.97
C GLN A 35 -2.43 -13.21 -4.48
N LYS A 36 -2.99 -12.96 -5.65
CA LYS A 36 -4.02 -13.85 -6.24
C LYS A 36 -3.44 -14.89 -7.20
N LYS A 37 -2.26 -14.62 -7.76
CA LYS A 37 -1.55 -15.54 -8.66
C LYS A 37 -0.10 -15.65 -8.25
N ASP A 38 0.45 -16.85 -8.28
CA ASP A 38 1.86 -17.06 -8.04
C ASP A 38 2.70 -16.29 -9.06
N GLY A 39 3.76 -15.65 -8.57
CA GLY A 39 4.66 -14.85 -9.41
C GLY A 39 4.11 -13.47 -9.82
N SER A 40 2.87 -13.14 -9.48
CA SER A 40 2.29 -11.84 -9.80
C SER A 40 2.87 -10.74 -8.93
N VAL A 41 3.11 -9.56 -9.54
CA VAL A 41 3.52 -8.36 -8.82
C VAL A 41 2.32 -7.57 -8.25
N SER A 42 1.10 -8.04 -8.50
CA SER A 42 -0.10 -7.39 -7.97
C SER A 42 -0.37 -7.82 -6.54
N ARG A 43 -0.66 -6.85 -5.68
CA ARG A 43 -1.00 -7.07 -4.27
C ARG A 43 -2.32 -6.38 -3.96
N TYR A 44 -3.23 -7.10 -3.33
CA TYR A 44 -4.60 -6.65 -3.09
C TYR A 44 -4.81 -6.33 -1.63
N PHE A 45 -5.62 -5.32 -1.37
CA PHE A 45 -6.06 -4.97 -0.03
C PHE A 45 -7.53 -4.54 -0.06
N THR A 46 -8.19 -4.65 1.10
CA THR A 46 -9.56 -4.18 1.28
C THR A 46 -9.51 -2.93 2.15
N ALA A 47 -10.08 -1.83 1.66
CA ALA A 47 -10.13 -0.58 2.39
C ALA A 47 -11.26 -0.59 3.43
N GLN A 48 -11.29 0.43 4.30
CA GLN A 48 -12.32 0.57 5.33
C GLN A 48 -13.74 0.71 4.74
N ASN A 49 -13.85 1.15 3.48
CA ASN A 49 -15.13 1.22 2.77
C ASN A 49 -15.61 -0.15 2.26
N GLY A 50 -14.88 -1.22 2.54
CA GLY A 50 -15.23 -2.59 2.11
C GLY A 50 -14.87 -2.92 0.68
N LYS A 51 -14.32 -1.98 -0.08
CA LYS A 51 -13.93 -2.20 -1.47
C LYS A 51 -12.51 -2.71 -1.58
N GLU A 52 -12.26 -3.56 -2.58
CA GLU A 52 -10.94 -4.09 -2.86
C GLU A 52 -10.18 -3.19 -3.82
N TYR A 53 -8.89 -2.99 -3.53
CA TYR A 53 -7.97 -2.21 -4.34
C TYR A 53 -6.74 -3.06 -4.64
N LYS A 54 -5.98 -2.65 -5.64
CA LYS A 54 -4.80 -3.39 -6.08
C LYS A 54 -3.61 -2.44 -6.25
N TRP A 55 -2.46 -2.83 -5.70
CA TRP A 55 -1.19 -2.23 -6.02
C TRP A 55 -0.46 -3.10 -7.04
N LYS A 56 -0.09 -2.52 -8.16
CA LYS A 56 0.87 -3.12 -9.09
C LYS A 56 2.24 -2.67 -8.62
N THR A 57 3.00 -3.59 -8.01
CA THR A 57 4.23 -3.25 -7.31
C THR A 57 5.45 -3.28 -8.24
N GLY A 58 6.47 -2.50 -7.89
CA GLY A 58 7.74 -2.45 -8.59
C GLY A 58 8.76 -1.64 -7.80
N PRO A 59 10.06 -1.75 -8.12
CA PRO A 59 11.11 -1.09 -7.34
C PRO A 59 11.14 0.42 -7.51
N GLN A 60 10.70 0.94 -8.65
CA GLN A 60 10.78 2.37 -8.97
C GLN A 60 9.43 3.02 -9.20
N LYS A 61 8.40 2.22 -9.39
CA LYS A 61 7.05 2.69 -9.65
C LYS A 61 6.03 1.69 -9.12
N MET A 62 4.99 2.21 -8.46
CA MET A 62 3.85 1.41 -8.02
C MET A 62 2.57 2.16 -8.36
N GLU A 63 1.57 1.45 -8.85
CA GLU A 63 0.28 2.02 -9.23
C GLU A 63 -0.84 1.35 -8.44
N CYS A 64 -1.75 2.16 -7.89
CA CYS A 64 -2.92 1.66 -7.17
C CYS A 64 -4.17 1.81 -8.03
N PHE A 65 -4.94 0.75 -8.12
CA PHE A 65 -6.17 0.70 -8.91
C PHE A 65 -7.35 0.37 -8.01
N ASP A 66 -8.50 0.96 -8.33
CA ASP A 66 -9.75 0.62 -7.65
C ASP A 66 -10.30 -0.72 -8.19
N ASN A 67 -11.46 -1.14 -7.68
CA ASN A 67 -12.09 -2.41 -8.07
C ASN A 67 -12.64 -2.40 -9.51
N LYS A 68 -12.65 -1.26 -10.17
CA LYS A 68 -13.05 -1.10 -11.57
C LYS A 68 -11.86 -1.01 -12.52
N GLY A 69 -10.64 -1.11 -11.98
CA GLY A 69 -9.42 -1.02 -12.77
C GLY A 69 -8.97 0.40 -13.08
N VAL A 70 -9.53 1.41 -12.41
CA VAL A 70 -9.13 2.81 -12.60
C VAL A 70 -7.97 3.13 -11.66
N ALA A 71 -6.90 3.71 -12.20
CA ALA A 71 -5.76 4.14 -11.40
C ALA A 71 -6.16 5.31 -10.50
N ILE A 72 -5.93 5.18 -9.20
CA ILE A 72 -6.26 6.21 -8.20
C ILE A 72 -5.02 6.83 -7.56
N ALA A 73 -3.87 6.16 -7.64
CA ALA A 73 -2.62 6.65 -7.08
C ALA A 73 -1.44 6.09 -7.87
N ILE A 74 -0.37 6.87 -7.95
CA ILE A 74 0.88 6.46 -8.57
C ILE A 74 2.02 6.92 -7.67
N TRP A 75 2.87 5.98 -7.27
CA TRP A 75 4.11 6.25 -6.58
C TRP A 75 5.27 6.01 -7.55
N GLU A 76 6.22 6.94 -7.59
CA GLU A 76 7.40 6.82 -8.44
C GLU A 76 8.63 7.44 -7.81
N VAL A 77 9.78 6.83 -8.07
CA VAL A 77 11.09 7.34 -7.63
C VAL A 77 11.50 8.49 -8.53
N GLY A 78 12.03 9.57 -7.94
CA GLY A 78 12.53 10.70 -8.68
C GLY A 78 13.81 10.37 -9.45
N GLN A 79 14.07 11.14 -10.51
CA GLN A 79 15.32 11.08 -11.25
C GLN A 79 16.35 12.02 -10.61
N LEU A 80 17.60 11.94 -11.03
CA LEU A 80 18.68 12.76 -10.44
C LEU A 80 18.43 14.26 -10.56
N GLU A 81 17.75 14.69 -11.62
CA GLU A 81 17.42 16.08 -11.88
C GLU A 81 16.18 16.58 -11.16
N ASP A 82 15.43 15.69 -10.50
CA ASP A 82 14.22 16.04 -9.78
C ASP A 82 14.53 16.57 -8.39
N ASP A 83 13.65 17.44 -7.85
CA ASP A 83 13.76 18.01 -6.52
C ASP A 83 13.25 17.07 -5.40
N PHE A 84 12.86 15.83 -5.75
CA PHE A 84 12.29 14.87 -4.81
C PHE A 84 12.91 13.49 -4.99
N HIS A 85 12.96 12.70 -3.89
CA HIS A 85 13.41 11.31 -3.94
C HIS A 85 12.34 10.38 -4.50
N ALA A 86 11.09 10.62 -4.09
CA ALA A 86 9.93 9.88 -4.56
C ALA A 86 8.70 10.77 -4.48
N ARG A 87 7.71 10.45 -5.30
CA ARG A 87 6.47 11.20 -5.34
C ARG A 87 5.28 10.25 -5.34
N LEU A 88 4.27 10.57 -4.54
CA LEU A 88 2.97 9.93 -4.59
C LEU A 88 1.97 10.92 -5.17
N SER A 89 1.38 10.56 -6.30
CA SER A 89 0.33 11.34 -6.94
C SER A 89 -1.01 10.65 -6.68
N LEU A 90 -1.97 11.38 -6.13
CA LEU A 90 -3.30 10.87 -5.83
C LEU A 90 -4.33 11.55 -6.72
N LYS A 91 -5.20 10.76 -7.34
CA LYS A 91 -6.38 11.29 -8.00
C LYS A 91 -7.46 11.61 -6.95
N ARG A 92 -8.43 12.46 -7.31
CA ARG A 92 -9.52 12.82 -6.40
C ARG A 92 -10.23 11.60 -5.82
N SER A 93 -10.46 10.57 -6.64
CA SER A 93 -11.09 9.32 -6.21
C SER A 93 -10.28 8.55 -5.16
N GLY A 94 -8.97 8.78 -5.08
CA GLY A 94 -8.11 8.15 -4.08
C GLY A 94 -8.11 8.85 -2.72
N LEU A 95 -8.60 10.09 -2.65
CA LEU A 95 -8.59 10.86 -1.40
C LEU A 95 -9.49 10.24 -0.33
N ALA A 96 -10.58 9.59 -0.73
CA ALA A 96 -11.48 8.92 0.21
C ALA A 96 -10.84 7.74 0.94
N VAL A 97 -9.76 7.18 0.39
CA VAL A 97 -9.04 6.02 0.95
C VAL A 97 -7.55 6.33 1.16
N VAL A 98 -7.21 7.59 1.35
CA VAL A 98 -5.81 8.05 1.43
C VAL A 98 -5.02 7.33 2.53
N THR A 99 -5.62 7.09 3.69
CA THR A 99 -4.95 6.39 4.80
C THR A 99 -4.56 4.98 4.38
N GLU A 100 -5.47 4.24 3.76
CA GLU A 100 -5.22 2.87 3.30
C GLU A 100 -4.22 2.85 2.15
N VAL A 101 -4.29 3.82 1.24
CA VAL A 101 -3.34 3.95 0.13
C VAL A 101 -1.92 4.16 0.67
N LEU A 102 -1.73 5.11 1.59
CA LEU A 102 -0.43 5.39 2.19
C LEU A 102 0.09 4.21 3.01
N THR A 103 -0.79 3.58 3.79
CA THR A 103 -0.42 2.43 4.64
C THR A 103 0.02 1.26 3.79
N THR A 104 -0.74 0.89 2.77
CA THR A 104 -0.43 -0.26 1.93
C THR A 104 0.74 0.01 0.98
N LEU A 105 0.93 1.26 0.53
CA LEU A 105 2.14 1.65 -0.19
C LEU A 105 3.37 1.42 0.68
N THR A 106 3.34 1.91 1.90
CA THR A 106 4.44 1.75 2.86
C THR A 106 4.74 0.28 3.11
N LEU A 107 3.68 -0.52 3.35
CA LEU A 107 3.82 -1.96 3.56
C LEU A 107 4.46 -2.67 2.36
N ASN A 108 4.05 -2.34 1.14
CA ASN A 108 4.61 -2.95 -0.07
C ASN A 108 6.07 -2.55 -0.28
N ARG A 109 6.44 -1.31 0.07
CA ARG A 109 7.84 -0.87 0.00
C ARG A 109 8.71 -1.58 1.03
N ILE A 110 8.21 -1.75 2.24
CA ILE A 110 8.89 -2.51 3.30
C ILE A 110 9.08 -3.96 2.84
N ALA A 111 8.04 -4.58 2.31
CA ALA A 111 8.08 -5.96 1.82
C ALA A 111 9.12 -6.12 0.73
N HIS A 112 9.21 -5.19 -0.20
CA HIS A 112 10.22 -5.20 -1.26
C HIS A 112 11.63 -5.11 -0.68
N THR A 113 11.86 -4.22 0.27
CA THR A 113 13.16 -4.03 0.93
C THR A 113 13.59 -5.27 1.72
N LEU A 114 12.65 -5.90 2.42
CA LEU A 114 12.92 -7.06 3.27
C LEU A 114 12.78 -8.39 2.53
N SER A 115 12.48 -8.36 1.24
CA SER A 115 12.32 -9.57 0.39
C SER A 115 11.23 -10.52 0.91
N TRP A 116 10.14 -9.94 1.34
CA TRP A 116 8.96 -10.75 1.75
C TRP A 116 8.28 -11.42 0.56
#